data_81bc8c83bf934360f47174d9c9f7023c
#
_entry.id   81bc8c83bf934360f47174d9c9f7023c
#
_cell.length_a   1.000
_cell.length_b   1.000
_cell.length_c   1.000
_cell.angle_alpha   90.00
_cell.angle_beta   90.00
_cell.angle_gamma   90.00
#
_symmetry.space_group_name_H-M   'P 1'
#
loop_
_entity.id
_entity.type
_entity.pdbx_description
1 polymer ?
#
loop_
_entity_poly.entity_id
_entity_poly.type
_entity_poly.pdbx_seq_one_letter_code
_entity_poly.pdbx_strand_id
1 'polypeptide(L)'
;MNNIKLFSLLSLVTLIALPVNANNKSPILQPGAPGEATTEISAEMATDIANSSYTTADVYFMQGMIVHHEQALTMSKLAKQRTNSKTVLDLAGRIEGSQEDEIEFMTSWLKDREESTKYEMKHMGMHKMA
;
A
#
# COMPACT_ATOMS: atom_id res chain seq x y z
N MET A 1 74.09 -31.95 -6.93
CA MET A 1 72.73 -32.35 -6.45
C MET A 1 72.24 -31.22 -5.56
N ASN A 2 71.48 -30.27 -6.12
CA ASN A 2 71.03 -29.02 -5.42
C ASN A 2 69.59 -29.23 -4.93
N ASN A 3 69.43 -29.27 -3.61
CA ASN A 3 68.13 -29.31 -2.95
C ASN A 3 67.59 -27.88 -2.84
N ILE A 4 66.62 -27.53 -3.70
CA ILE A 4 65.85 -26.28 -3.56
C ILE A 4 64.72 -26.55 -2.58
N LYS A 5 64.81 -25.94 -1.40
CA LYS A 5 63.70 -25.92 -0.41
C LYS A 5 62.70 -24.87 -0.80
N LEU A 6 61.51 -25.31 -1.22
CA LEU A 6 60.38 -24.47 -1.56
C LEU A 6 59.74 -23.99 -0.24
N PHE A 7 59.95 -22.72 0.14
CA PHE A 7 59.22 -22.10 1.25
C PHE A 7 57.84 -21.65 0.73
N SER A 8 56.82 -22.40 1.13
CA SER A 8 55.42 -22.00 0.89
C SER A 8 55.05 -20.89 1.87
N LEU A 9 54.95 -19.64 1.36
CA LEU A 9 54.44 -18.49 2.13
C LEU A 9 52.90 -18.59 2.16
N LEU A 10 52.35 -19.11 3.26
CA LEU A 10 50.92 -19.13 3.52
C LEU A 10 50.48 -17.72 3.95
N SER A 11 49.95 -16.92 3.00
CA SER A 11 49.46 -15.58 3.27
C SER A 11 48.14 -15.67 3.98
N LEU A 12 48.12 -15.45 5.29
CA LEU A 12 46.87 -15.40 6.10
C LEU A 12 46.19 -14.06 5.85
N VAL A 13 45.15 -14.07 4.97
CA VAL A 13 44.29 -12.91 4.78
C VAL A 13 43.29 -12.84 5.96
N THR A 14 43.61 -11.99 6.93
CA THR A 14 42.68 -11.66 8.01
C THR A 14 41.58 -10.76 7.46
N LEU A 15 40.39 -11.32 7.28
CA LEU A 15 39.19 -10.57 6.94
C LEU A 15 38.72 -9.78 8.18
N ILE A 16 39.00 -8.48 8.20
CA ILE A 16 38.52 -7.57 9.25
C ILE A 16 37.04 -7.31 8.95
N ALA A 17 36.17 -8.00 9.66
CA ALA A 17 34.72 -7.69 9.66
C ALA A 17 34.54 -6.38 10.45
N LEU A 18 34.26 -5.29 9.74
CA LEU A 18 33.83 -4.04 10.37
C LEU A 18 32.42 -4.27 10.92
N PRO A 19 32.12 -3.83 12.17
CA PRO A 19 30.78 -3.91 12.70
C PRO A 19 29.86 -3.02 11.86
N VAL A 20 28.94 -3.61 11.11
CA VAL A 20 27.81 -2.90 10.49
C VAL A 20 26.92 -2.48 11.64
N ASN A 21 26.87 -1.18 11.92
CA ASN A 21 25.99 -0.62 12.93
C ASN A 21 24.54 -0.67 12.38
N ALA A 22 23.84 -1.76 12.70
CA ALA A 22 22.47 -2.05 12.22
C ALA A 22 21.37 -1.16 12.86
N ASN A 23 21.76 -0.08 13.57
CA ASN A 23 20.84 0.81 14.26
C ASN A 23 20.41 2.04 13.44
N ASN A 24 20.69 2.09 12.14
CA ASN A 24 20.11 3.11 11.28
C ASN A 24 18.66 2.73 10.96
N LYS A 25 17.74 2.92 11.92
CA LYS A 25 16.31 3.02 11.61
C LYS A 25 16.16 4.22 10.70
N SER A 26 15.61 4.00 9.50
CA SER A 26 15.26 5.10 8.60
C SER A 26 14.32 6.06 9.33
N PRO A 27 14.54 7.39 9.25
CA PRO A 27 13.66 8.35 9.90
C PRO A 27 12.25 8.27 9.32
N ILE A 28 11.24 8.38 10.17
CA ILE A 28 9.85 8.52 9.75
C ILE A 28 9.60 10.00 9.54
N LEU A 29 9.26 10.39 8.32
CA LEU A 29 9.07 11.78 7.96
C LEU A 29 7.59 12.09 7.77
N GLN A 30 7.08 13.09 8.46
CA GLN A 30 5.75 13.65 8.25
C GLN A 30 5.88 14.86 7.30
N PRO A 31 5.28 14.82 6.11
CA PRO A 31 5.24 15.98 5.21
C PRO A 31 4.54 17.16 5.87
N GLY A 32 5.11 18.34 5.74
CA GLY A 32 4.44 19.59 6.13
C GLY A 32 3.30 19.97 5.16
N ALA A 33 2.45 20.90 5.56
CA ALA A 33 1.49 21.54 4.67
C ALA A 33 2.22 22.29 3.54
N PRO A 34 1.56 22.63 2.43
CA PRO A 34 2.18 23.39 1.35
C PRO A 34 2.86 24.66 1.88
N GLY A 35 4.18 24.73 1.74
CA GLY A 35 5.02 25.82 2.25
C GLY A 35 5.64 25.59 3.64
N GLU A 36 5.33 24.50 4.31
CA GLU A 36 5.92 24.11 5.60
C GLU A 36 6.96 23.03 5.43
N ALA A 37 7.91 22.97 6.38
CA ALA A 37 8.97 21.98 6.37
C ALA A 37 8.46 20.59 6.79
N THR A 38 9.04 19.54 6.21
CA THR A 38 8.87 18.17 6.67
C THR A 38 9.50 17.99 8.04
N THR A 39 8.83 17.29 8.95
CA THR A 39 9.30 17.00 10.31
C THR A 39 9.59 15.50 10.49
N GLU A 40 10.61 15.18 11.26
CA GLU A 40 10.87 13.81 11.69
C GLU A 40 10.01 13.49 12.92
N ILE A 41 9.34 12.34 12.92
CA ILE A 41 8.44 11.90 13.99
C ILE A 41 8.88 10.54 14.54
N SER A 42 8.51 10.26 15.80
CA SER A 42 8.75 8.96 16.42
C SER A 42 7.81 7.88 15.87
N ALA A 43 8.15 6.59 16.09
CA ALA A 43 7.28 5.48 15.69
C ALA A 43 5.94 5.51 16.46
N GLU A 44 5.96 5.94 17.74
CA GLU A 44 4.75 6.11 18.54
C GLU A 44 3.84 7.19 17.96
N MET A 45 4.43 8.34 17.60
CA MET A 45 3.68 9.45 16.99
C MET A 45 3.13 9.06 15.61
N ALA A 46 3.89 8.31 14.81
CA ALA A 46 3.41 7.78 13.53
C ALA A 46 2.25 6.80 13.73
N THR A 47 2.28 5.98 14.79
CA THR A 47 1.20 5.06 15.13
C THR A 47 -0.04 5.81 15.59
N ASP A 48 0.10 6.85 16.42
CA ASP A 48 -1.01 7.69 16.85
C ASP A 48 -1.67 8.43 15.67
N ILE A 49 -0.88 8.91 14.72
CA ILE A 49 -1.40 9.51 13.49
C ILE A 49 -2.13 8.47 12.63
N ALA A 50 -1.59 7.26 12.50
CA ALA A 50 -2.21 6.17 11.75
C ALA A 50 -3.51 5.68 12.39
N ASN A 51 -3.60 5.76 13.73
CA ASN A 51 -4.81 5.47 14.51
C ASN A 51 -5.72 6.70 14.66
N SER A 52 -5.45 7.78 13.93
CA SER A 52 -6.29 8.97 13.97
C SER A 52 -7.75 8.62 13.70
N SER A 53 -8.63 9.29 14.43
CA SER A 53 -10.06 9.09 14.34
C SER A 53 -10.56 9.27 12.91
N TYR A 54 -11.18 8.26 12.36
CA TYR A 54 -11.91 8.34 11.11
C TYR A 54 -13.28 8.99 11.34
N THR A 55 -13.86 9.52 10.29
CA THR A 55 -15.17 10.15 10.32
C THR A 55 -16.23 9.22 9.69
N THR A 56 -17.50 9.49 9.98
CA THR A 56 -18.61 8.82 9.28
C THR A 56 -18.54 9.01 7.76
N ALA A 57 -18.01 10.15 7.31
CA ALA A 57 -17.80 10.39 5.87
C ALA A 57 -16.77 9.45 5.26
N ASP A 58 -15.70 9.12 6.00
CA ASP A 58 -14.70 8.14 5.55
C ASP A 58 -15.31 6.74 5.44
N VAL A 59 -16.16 6.35 6.40
CA VAL A 59 -16.88 5.07 6.34
C VAL A 59 -17.76 5.00 5.09
N TYR A 60 -18.57 6.03 4.83
CA TYR A 60 -19.41 6.07 3.62
C TYR A 60 -18.60 6.08 2.34
N PHE A 61 -17.46 6.77 2.34
CA PHE A 61 -16.55 6.75 1.19
C PHE A 61 -16.04 5.34 0.91
N MET A 62 -15.51 4.64 1.92
CA MET A 62 -15.01 3.27 1.75
C MET A 62 -16.10 2.30 1.31
N GLN A 63 -17.28 2.36 1.92
CA GLN A 63 -18.44 1.54 1.53
C GLN A 63 -18.89 1.81 0.09
N GLY A 64 -18.97 3.08 -0.31
CA GLY A 64 -19.35 3.48 -1.67
C GLY A 64 -18.32 3.06 -2.70
N MET A 65 -17.02 3.17 -2.37
CA MET A 65 -15.93 2.79 -3.25
C MET A 65 -15.84 1.27 -3.45
N ILE A 66 -16.17 0.45 -2.46
CA ILE A 66 -16.29 -1.01 -2.64
C ILE A 66 -17.31 -1.31 -3.75
N VAL A 67 -18.51 -0.73 -3.68
CA VAL A 67 -19.55 -0.91 -4.71
C VAL A 67 -19.08 -0.43 -6.08
N HIS A 68 -18.40 0.72 -6.12
CA HIS A 68 -17.85 1.27 -7.37
C HIS A 68 -16.80 0.34 -7.99
N HIS A 69 -15.91 -0.23 -7.19
CA HIS A 69 -14.86 -1.15 -7.64
C HIS A 69 -15.44 -2.50 -8.10
N GLU A 70 -16.44 -3.03 -7.42
CA GLU A 70 -17.19 -4.22 -7.85
C GLU A 70 -17.84 -3.99 -9.23
N GLN A 71 -18.34 -2.79 -9.47
CA GLN A 71 -18.90 -2.40 -10.77
C GLN A 71 -17.82 -2.36 -11.85
N ALA A 72 -16.64 -1.84 -11.55
CA ALA A 72 -15.49 -1.84 -12.47
C ALA A 72 -15.04 -3.26 -12.82
N LEU A 73 -14.98 -4.18 -11.84
CA LEU A 73 -14.71 -5.60 -12.07
C LEU A 73 -15.75 -6.24 -13.01
N THR A 74 -17.02 -5.95 -12.78
CA THR A 74 -18.10 -6.45 -13.63
C THR A 74 -17.94 -5.97 -15.07
N MET A 75 -17.67 -4.69 -15.28
CA MET A 75 -17.43 -4.12 -16.61
C MET A 75 -16.20 -4.71 -17.30
N SER A 76 -15.11 -4.90 -16.57
CA SER A 76 -13.88 -5.48 -17.10
C SER A 76 -14.08 -6.92 -17.55
N LYS A 77 -14.79 -7.72 -16.78
CA LYS A 77 -15.15 -9.10 -17.16
C LYS A 77 -16.01 -9.15 -18.42
N LEU A 78 -16.93 -8.19 -18.60
CA LEU A 78 -17.75 -8.08 -19.79
C LEU A 78 -16.93 -7.70 -21.05
N ALA A 79 -15.86 -6.92 -20.90
CA ALA A 79 -15.00 -6.51 -22.02
C ALA A 79 -14.44 -7.73 -22.77
N LYS A 80 -14.05 -8.78 -22.04
CA LYS A 80 -13.50 -10.03 -22.62
C LYS A 80 -14.46 -10.72 -23.61
N GLN A 81 -15.76 -10.48 -23.46
CA GLN A 81 -16.81 -11.10 -24.31
C GLN A 81 -17.30 -10.16 -25.41
N ARG A 82 -16.90 -8.90 -25.43
CA ARG A 82 -17.49 -7.85 -26.26
C ARG A 82 -16.53 -7.11 -27.17
N THR A 83 -15.22 -7.36 -27.02
CA THR A 83 -14.21 -6.72 -27.87
C THR A 83 -13.06 -7.66 -28.20
N ASN A 84 -12.46 -7.46 -29.38
CA ASN A 84 -11.23 -8.10 -29.79
C ASN A 84 -10.04 -7.11 -29.75
N SER A 85 -10.25 -5.88 -29.29
CA SER A 85 -9.19 -4.90 -29.16
C SER A 85 -8.22 -5.29 -28.04
N LYS A 86 -6.98 -5.59 -28.41
CA LYS A 86 -5.93 -5.94 -27.45
C LYS A 86 -5.75 -4.83 -26.39
N THR A 87 -5.79 -3.58 -26.79
CA THR A 87 -5.64 -2.43 -25.88
C THR A 87 -6.74 -2.41 -24.81
N VAL A 88 -7.99 -2.67 -25.21
CA VAL A 88 -9.13 -2.72 -24.27
C VAL A 88 -9.01 -3.93 -23.35
N LEU A 89 -8.61 -5.09 -23.87
CA LEU A 89 -8.43 -6.30 -23.08
C LEU A 89 -7.27 -6.17 -22.07
N ASP A 90 -6.16 -5.56 -22.47
CA ASP A 90 -5.01 -5.28 -21.59
C ASP A 90 -5.39 -4.28 -20.48
N LEU A 91 -6.21 -3.27 -20.81
CA LEU A 91 -6.73 -2.32 -19.81
C LEU A 91 -7.67 -3.02 -18.82
N ALA A 92 -8.63 -3.82 -19.32
CA ALA A 92 -9.55 -4.58 -18.50
C ALA A 92 -8.82 -5.52 -17.53
N GLY A 93 -7.76 -6.20 -17.99
CA GLY A 93 -6.94 -7.07 -17.14
C GLY A 93 -6.22 -6.30 -16.00
N ARG A 94 -5.73 -5.09 -16.28
CA ARG A 94 -5.11 -4.25 -15.24
C ARG A 94 -6.13 -3.75 -14.23
N ILE A 95 -7.33 -3.38 -14.69
CA ILE A 95 -8.44 -2.98 -13.81
C ILE A 95 -8.82 -4.15 -12.91
N GLU A 96 -8.99 -5.36 -13.45
CA GLU A 96 -9.32 -6.54 -12.63
C GLU A 96 -8.30 -6.74 -11.50
N GLY A 97 -7.00 -6.73 -11.80
CA GLY A 97 -5.96 -6.95 -10.79
C GLY A 97 -5.93 -5.88 -9.70
N SER A 98 -5.99 -4.58 -10.08
CA SER A 98 -5.91 -3.51 -9.07
C SER A 98 -7.17 -3.39 -8.22
N GLN A 99 -8.35 -3.57 -8.82
CA GLN A 99 -9.62 -3.35 -8.12
C GLN A 99 -9.94 -4.45 -7.10
N GLU A 100 -9.49 -5.68 -7.31
CA GLU A 100 -9.63 -6.76 -6.31
C GLU A 100 -8.83 -6.43 -5.05
N ASP A 101 -7.57 -6.01 -5.17
CA ASP A 101 -6.71 -5.63 -4.05
C ASP A 101 -7.27 -4.41 -3.29
N GLU A 102 -7.81 -3.43 -4.01
CA GLU A 102 -8.39 -2.23 -3.42
C GLU A 102 -9.69 -2.52 -2.65
N ILE A 103 -10.54 -3.44 -3.15
CA ILE A 103 -11.72 -3.92 -2.43
C ILE A 103 -11.32 -4.62 -1.13
N GLU A 104 -10.29 -5.47 -1.17
CA GLU A 104 -9.79 -6.17 0.01
C GLU A 104 -9.27 -5.17 1.06
N PHE A 105 -8.49 -4.18 0.62
CA PHE A 105 -7.98 -3.11 1.48
C PHE A 105 -9.13 -2.34 2.16
N MET A 106 -10.10 -1.85 1.40
CA MET A 106 -11.23 -1.09 1.95
C MET A 106 -12.10 -1.93 2.89
N THR A 107 -12.29 -3.19 2.55
CA THR A 107 -13.04 -4.15 3.38
C THR A 107 -12.32 -4.40 4.71
N SER A 108 -11.00 -4.58 4.69
CA SER A 108 -10.20 -4.75 5.89
C SER A 108 -10.21 -3.50 6.75
N TRP A 109 -10.04 -2.32 6.13
CA TRP A 109 -10.09 -1.04 6.82
C TRP A 109 -11.40 -0.83 7.61
N LEU A 110 -12.55 -1.19 7.02
CA LEU A 110 -13.85 -1.13 7.68
C LEU A 110 -13.96 -2.15 8.81
N LYS A 111 -13.55 -3.40 8.58
CA LYS A 111 -13.60 -4.47 9.59
C LYS A 111 -12.73 -4.17 10.81
N ASP A 112 -11.53 -3.65 10.61
CA ASP A 112 -10.61 -3.29 11.70
C ASP A 112 -11.16 -2.20 12.61
N ARG A 113 -12.18 -1.47 12.13
CA ARG A 113 -12.90 -0.41 12.84
C ARG A 113 -14.30 -0.80 13.29
N GLU A 114 -14.62 -2.10 13.16
CA GLU A 114 -15.95 -2.65 13.48
C GLU A 114 -17.10 -2.00 12.70
N GLU A 115 -16.76 -1.42 11.52
CA GLU A 115 -17.73 -0.77 10.65
C GLU A 115 -18.34 -1.76 9.63
N SER A 116 -19.59 -1.49 9.23
CA SER A 116 -20.27 -2.28 8.20
C SER A 116 -19.57 -2.14 6.86
N THR A 117 -19.38 -3.26 6.15
CA THR A 117 -18.90 -3.25 4.76
C THR A 117 -19.99 -2.98 3.73
N LYS A 118 -21.25 -2.89 4.16
CA LYS A 118 -22.40 -2.65 3.28
C LYS A 118 -22.71 -1.17 3.19
N TYR A 119 -22.81 -0.66 1.97
CA TYR A 119 -23.29 0.68 1.72
C TYR A 119 -24.81 0.74 1.92
N GLU A 120 -25.24 1.41 2.98
CA GLU A 120 -26.67 1.67 3.21
C GLU A 120 -27.00 3.10 2.77
N MET A 121 -27.81 3.23 1.72
CA MET A 121 -28.26 4.53 1.19
C MET A 121 -29.24 5.27 2.11
N LYS A 122 -29.15 5.11 3.43
CA LYS A 122 -30.13 5.66 4.38
C LYS A 122 -30.08 7.19 4.57
N HIS A 123 -29.09 7.90 4.03
CA HIS A 123 -28.84 9.30 4.38
C HIS A 123 -28.66 10.29 3.21
N MET A 124 -28.98 9.91 1.98
CA MET A 124 -29.30 10.96 1.03
C MET A 124 -30.74 11.42 1.31
N GLY A 125 -30.88 12.29 2.31
CA GLY A 125 -32.09 13.04 2.52
C GLY A 125 -32.48 13.67 1.19
N MET A 126 -33.60 13.23 0.61
CA MET A 126 -34.24 13.98 -0.44
C MET A 126 -34.44 15.41 0.08
N HIS A 127 -33.60 16.34 -0.34
CA HIS A 127 -33.97 17.74 -0.32
C HIS A 127 -35.24 17.83 -1.17
N LYS A 128 -36.39 17.78 -0.49
CA LYS A 128 -37.65 18.18 -1.05
C LYS A 128 -37.44 19.61 -1.52
N MET A 129 -37.24 19.78 -2.83
CA MET A 129 -37.42 21.10 -3.44
C MET A 129 -38.90 21.48 -3.25
N ALA A 130 -39.11 22.49 -2.41
CA ALA A 130 -40.38 23.20 -2.31
C ALA A 130 -40.45 24.25 -3.41
#